data_d4b739756ea3ce217c0e4b9851686405
#
_entry.id   d4b739756ea3ce217c0e4b9851686405
#
_cell.length_a   1.000
_cell.length_b   1.000
_cell.length_c   1.000
_cell.angle_alpha   90.00
_cell.angle_beta   90.00
_cell.angle_gamma   90.00
#
_symmetry.space_group_name_H-M   'P 1'
#
loop_
_entity.id
_entity.type
_entity.pdbx_description
1 polymer ?
#
loop_
_entity_poly.entity_id
_entity_poly.type
_entity_poly.pdbx_seq_one_letter_code
_entity_poly.pdbx_strand_id
1 'polypeptide(L)'
;VLHEFLTENNDELIARTRAKVALRTNPVPTEAEMKNGVPLFLQQLVERLTVATSTTKAMKASAGVHGGELLDMGFTISQVIHGYGDVCQAVTQLADETNAPITVEEFQLFNKCQDDATAEAVTAYERQRDRAVAHQGVQRQGALVHEMGNRVTAALIAFSLLQKGVVGISGSTGAVLGRSLRALRFLVNNSLAEVRLEAGLGLKERVSVADLVAEIRSEGGMVAEATGVEFVVLDVEPGVHVQADPQILSAAISNLLQNAFKFSRARTHVSLKTTVTRDRVLFEVEDECGGLPAGQIDELFKPFEQRSANRSGLGLGLTISSKGVAAMGGKMGARDLPGKGCVFWIDLPRIPAN
;
A
#
# COMPACT_ATOMS: atom_id res chain seq x y z
N VAL A 1 -47.50 5.74 -10.60
CA VAL A 1 -47.36 7.20 -10.74
C VAL A 1 -45.89 7.59 -10.43
N LEU A 2 -45.29 7.23 -9.25
CA LEU A 2 -43.93 7.70 -8.93
C LEU A 2 -42.86 7.18 -9.87
N HIS A 3 -42.85 5.88 -10.27
CA HIS A 3 -41.85 5.35 -11.20
C HIS A 3 -42.00 5.96 -12.62
N GLU A 4 -43.20 6.28 -13.05
CA GLU A 4 -43.46 7.01 -14.30
C GLU A 4 -42.88 8.42 -14.22
N PHE A 5 -43.16 9.13 -13.11
CA PHE A 5 -42.60 10.45 -12.86
C PHE A 5 -41.06 10.47 -12.93
N LEU A 6 -40.39 9.50 -12.30
CA LEU A 6 -38.94 9.38 -12.36
C LEU A 6 -38.43 9.08 -13.75
N THR A 7 -39.16 8.27 -14.51
CA THR A 7 -38.75 7.90 -15.88
C THR A 7 -38.94 9.05 -16.85
N GLU A 8 -40.08 9.75 -16.77
CA GLU A 8 -40.42 10.89 -17.62
C GLU A 8 -39.51 12.09 -17.36
N ASN A 9 -39.05 12.27 -16.13
CA ASN A 9 -38.19 13.38 -15.71
C ASN A 9 -36.72 13.00 -15.54
N ASN A 10 -36.28 11.87 -16.10
CA ASN A 10 -34.95 11.31 -15.86
C ASN A 10 -33.81 12.30 -16.14
N ASP A 11 -33.83 12.99 -17.29
CA ASP A 11 -32.76 13.91 -17.69
C ASP A 11 -32.70 15.15 -16.80
N GLU A 12 -33.87 15.68 -16.42
CA GLU A 12 -33.97 16.82 -15.49
C GLU A 12 -33.47 16.43 -14.08
N LEU A 13 -33.82 15.25 -13.58
CA LEU A 13 -33.36 14.74 -12.31
C LEU A 13 -31.84 14.55 -12.28
N ILE A 14 -31.27 14.02 -13.36
CA ILE A 14 -29.81 13.89 -13.51
C ILE A 14 -29.15 15.27 -13.50
N ALA A 15 -29.69 16.24 -14.23
CA ALA A 15 -29.15 17.58 -14.29
C ALA A 15 -29.18 18.26 -12.89
N ARG A 16 -30.30 18.20 -12.18
CA ARG A 16 -30.46 18.75 -10.84
C ARG A 16 -29.54 18.07 -9.81
N THR A 17 -29.44 16.75 -9.86
CA THR A 17 -28.57 16.00 -8.96
C THR A 17 -27.10 16.37 -9.21
N ARG A 18 -26.68 16.47 -10.48
CA ARG A 18 -25.33 16.93 -10.83
C ARG A 18 -25.03 18.33 -10.31
N ALA A 19 -25.97 19.24 -10.40
CA ALA A 19 -25.83 20.60 -9.86
C ALA A 19 -25.63 20.57 -8.33
N LYS A 20 -26.38 19.73 -7.60
CA LYS A 20 -26.22 19.54 -6.15
C LYS A 20 -24.85 18.95 -5.80
N VAL A 21 -24.46 17.87 -6.46
CA VAL A 21 -23.16 17.22 -6.27
C VAL A 21 -22.03 18.21 -6.52
N ALA A 22 -22.11 19.04 -7.56
CA ALA A 22 -21.09 20.04 -7.90
C ALA A 22 -20.90 21.11 -6.80
N LEU A 23 -21.94 21.42 -6.04
CA LEU A 23 -21.89 22.38 -4.94
C LEU A 23 -21.45 21.77 -3.59
N ARG A 24 -21.31 20.45 -3.54
CA ARG A 24 -20.95 19.73 -2.30
C ARG A 24 -19.49 19.98 -1.95
N THR A 25 -19.23 20.39 -0.71
CA THR A 25 -17.88 20.65 -0.21
C THR A 25 -17.24 19.45 0.48
N ASN A 26 -18.05 18.53 1.02
CA ASN A 26 -17.59 17.30 1.66
C ASN A 26 -18.66 16.19 1.56
N PRO A 27 -18.36 15.01 1.00
CA PRO A 27 -17.11 14.68 0.29
C PRO A 27 -16.99 15.46 -1.03
N VAL A 28 -15.74 15.79 -1.40
CA VAL A 28 -15.48 16.52 -2.66
C VAL A 28 -15.89 15.65 -3.84
N PRO A 29 -16.70 16.16 -4.79
CA PRO A 29 -17.15 15.39 -5.94
C PRO A 29 -16.00 15.04 -6.87
N THR A 30 -16.06 13.84 -7.45
CA THR A 30 -15.12 13.39 -8.49
C THR A 30 -15.75 13.47 -9.88
N GLU A 31 -14.92 13.52 -10.93
CA GLU A 31 -15.39 13.47 -12.32
C GLU A 31 -16.18 12.18 -12.60
N ALA A 32 -15.75 11.06 -12.04
CA ALA A 32 -16.44 9.77 -12.15
C ALA A 32 -17.84 9.82 -11.52
N GLU A 33 -18.00 10.46 -10.34
CA GLU A 33 -19.28 10.66 -9.68
C GLU A 33 -20.24 11.49 -10.53
N MET A 34 -19.75 12.60 -11.08
CA MET A 34 -20.55 13.50 -11.92
C MET A 34 -20.99 12.84 -13.22
N LYS A 35 -20.12 12.06 -13.85
CA LYS A 35 -20.36 11.48 -15.17
C LYS A 35 -21.18 10.19 -15.10
N ASN A 36 -20.83 9.29 -14.21
CA ASN A 36 -21.34 7.92 -14.17
C ASN A 36 -22.19 7.63 -12.91
N GLY A 37 -21.81 8.19 -11.74
CA GLY A 37 -22.45 7.88 -10.48
C GLY A 37 -23.88 8.37 -10.38
N VAL A 38 -24.14 9.64 -10.72
CA VAL A 38 -25.49 10.23 -10.64
C VAL A 38 -26.51 9.49 -11.51
N PRO A 39 -26.26 9.17 -12.78
CA PRO A 39 -27.16 8.35 -13.59
C PRO A 39 -27.38 6.95 -12.99
N LEU A 40 -26.32 6.33 -12.49
CA LEU A 40 -26.39 4.99 -11.90
C LEU A 40 -27.30 4.96 -10.65
N PHE A 41 -27.14 5.92 -9.72
CA PHE A 41 -27.98 6.01 -8.53
C PHE A 41 -29.47 6.16 -8.87
N LEU A 42 -29.79 7.02 -9.83
CA LEU A 42 -31.18 7.22 -10.26
C LEU A 42 -31.75 5.97 -10.93
N GLN A 43 -31.00 5.34 -11.82
CA GLN A 43 -31.40 4.09 -12.47
C GLN A 43 -31.72 3.00 -11.44
N GLN A 44 -30.87 2.82 -10.44
CA GLN A 44 -31.04 1.83 -9.37
C GLN A 44 -32.33 2.07 -8.57
N LEU A 45 -32.65 3.34 -8.27
CA LEU A 45 -33.90 3.67 -7.57
C LEU A 45 -35.13 3.37 -8.42
N VAL A 46 -35.10 3.70 -9.71
CA VAL A 46 -36.19 3.39 -10.65
C VAL A 46 -36.41 1.88 -10.76
N GLU A 47 -35.35 1.09 -10.93
CA GLU A 47 -35.40 -0.36 -10.98
C GLU A 47 -36.01 -0.96 -9.70
N ARG A 48 -35.61 -0.46 -8.53
CA ARG A 48 -36.14 -0.92 -7.24
C ARG A 48 -37.63 -0.60 -7.05
N LEU A 49 -38.03 0.60 -7.41
CA LEU A 49 -39.47 0.98 -7.35
C LEU A 49 -40.29 0.12 -8.26
N THR A 50 -39.81 -0.18 -9.47
CA THR A 50 -40.51 -1.06 -10.43
C THR A 50 -40.62 -2.49 -9.88
N VAL A 51 -39.58 -3.01 -9.20
CA VAL A 51 -39.59 -4.36 -8.60
C VAL A 51 -40.42 -4.39 -7.33
N ALA A 52 -40.40 -3.35 -6.49
CA ALA A 52 -41.23 -3.28 -5.27
C ALA A 52 -42.74 -3.30 -5.58
N THR A 53 -43.12 -2.86 -6.77
CA THR A 53 -44.50 -2.95 -7.25
C THR A 53 -44.82 -4.32 -7.87
N SER A 54 -43.85 -5.20 -8.15
CA SER A 54 -44.03 -6.42 -8.94
C SER A 54 -43.64 -7.77 -8.31
N THR A 55 -43.11 -7.91 -7.15
CA THR A 55 -42.91 -9.12 -6.31
C THR A 55 -41.48 -9.33 -5.73
N THR A 56 -41.43 -9.87 -4.52
CA THR A 56 -40.33 -9.86 -3.52
C THR A 56 -39.05 -10.65 -3.83
N LYS A 57 -38.98 -11.43 -4.88
CA LYS A 57 -37.91 -12.41 -5.12
C LYS A 57 -36.77 -11.90 -6.03
N ALA A 58 -37.01 -10.89 -6.85
CA ALA A 58 -36.01 -10.29 -7.75
C ALA A 58 -35.13 -9.20 -7.06
N MET A 59 -35.56 -8.71 -5.88
CA MET A 59 -34.91 -7.62 -5.14
C MET A 59 -33.50 -7.91 -4.68
N LYS A 60 -33.12 -9.16 -4.41
CA LYS A 60 -31.84 -9.51 -3.80
C LYS A 60 -30.66 -9.64 -4.77
N ALA A 61 -30.92 -9.81 -6.04
CA ALA A 61 -29.85 -10.09 -7.02
C ALA A 61 -29.23 -8.84 -7.65
N SER A 62 -30.00 -7.77 -7.84
CA SER A 62 -29.53 -6.54 -8.51
C SER A 62 -28.62 -5.67 -7.63
N ALA A 63 -28.90 -5.56 -6.34
CA ALA A 63 -28.24 -4.64 -5.44
C ALA A 63 -26.77 -4.99 -5.13
N GLY A 64 -26.44 -6.29 -5.10
CA GLY A 64 -25.05 -6.73 -4.84
C GLY A 64 -24.07 -6.41 -5.96
N VAL A 65 -24.57 -6.22 -7.19
CA VAL A 65 -23.73 -5.89 -8.36
C VAL A 65 -23.25 -4.43 -8.27
N HIS A 66 -24.10 -3.54 -7.79
CA HIS A 66 -23.88 -2.08 -7.86
C HIS A 66 -22.85 -1.53 -6.85
N GLY A 67 -22.77 -2.12 -5.67
CA GLY A 67 -21.74 -1.72 -4.69
C GLY A 67 -20.31 -2.01 -5.18
N GLY A 68 -20.16 -3.09 -5.96
CA GLY A 68 -18.91 -3.43 -6.62
C GLY A 68 -18.52 -2.45 -7.70
N GLU A 69 -19.45 -2.08 -8.56
CA GLU A 69 -19.23 -1.11 -9.63
C GLU A 69 -18.80 0.27 -9.09
N LEU A 70 -19.40 0.71 -7.98
CA LEU A 70 -19.03 1.97 -7.33
C LEU A 70 -17.60 1.94 -6.77
N LEU A 71 -17.20 0.81 -6.17
CA LEU A 71 -15.81 0.64 -5.68
C LEU A 71 -14.81 0.64 -6.84
N ASP A 72 -15.12 -0.07 -7.93
CA ASP A 72 -14.27 -0.14 -9.12
C ASP A 72 -14.12 1.22 -9.81
N MET A 73 -15.14 2.08 -9.70
CA MET A 73 -15.08 3.48 -10.13
C MET A 73 -14.37 4.41 -9.13
N GLY A 74 -13.87 3.90 -8.02
CA GLY A 74 -13.10 4.65 -7.02
C GLY A 74 -13.92 5.51 -6.06
N PHE A 75 -15.23 5.23 -5.89
CA PHE A 75 -16.07 5.95 -4.93
C PHE A 75 -15.69 5.60 -3.49
N THR A 76 -15.83 6.58 -2.61
CA THR A 76 -15.81 6.35 -1.16
C THR A 76 -17.22 6.03 -0.64
N ILE A 77 -17.32 5.37 0.51
CA ILE A 77 -18.61 5.09 1.17
C ILE A 77 -19.39 6.39 1.38
N SER A 78 -18.72 7.47 1.76
CA SER A 78 -19.35 8.79 1.95
C SER A 78 -19.98 9.30 0.64
N GLN A 79 -19.30 9.17 -0.49
CA GLN A 79 -19.83 9.56 -1.80
C GLN A 79 -21.05 8.71 -2.20
N VAL A 80 -21.05 7.42 -1.87
CA VAL A 80 -22.19 6.54 -2.12
C VAL A 80 -23.43 6.99 -1.34
N ILE A 81 -23.29 7.24 -0.03
CA ILE A 81 -24.39 7.67 0.83
C ILE A 81 -24.93 9.02 0.36
N HIS A 82 -24.07 9.99 0.13
CA HIS A 82 -24.48 11.32 -0.33
C HIS A 82 -25.09 11.29 -1.73
N GLY A 83 -24.60 10.44 -2.63
CA GLY A 83 -25.13 10.29 -3.99
C GLY A 83 -26.61 9.88 -4.01
N TYR A 84 -26.97 8.88 -3.20
CA TYR A 84 -28.40 8.51 -3.05
C TYR A 84 -29.22 9.63 -2.41
N GLY A 85 -28.67 10.35 -1.41
CA GLY A 85 -29.33 11.48 -0.77
C GLY A 85 -29.57 12.63 -1.74
N ASP A 86 -28.58 12.98 -2.56
CA ASP A 86 -28.68 14.05 -3.56
C ASP A 86 -29.74 13.75 -4.62
N VAL A 87 -29.85 12.49 -5.06
CA VAL A 87 -30.93 12.04 -5.96
C VAL A 87 -32.28 12.21 -5.28
N CYS A 88 -32.42 11.75 -4.03
CA CYS A 88 -33.69 11.85 -3.28
C CYS A 88 -34.16 13.30 -3.13
N GLN A 89 -33.23 14.19 -2.80
CA GLN A 89 -33.53 15.62 -2.69
C GLN A 89 -33.96 16.25 -4.04
N ALA A 90 -33.31 15.85 -5.15
CA ALA A 90 -33.68 16.33 -6.47
C ALA A 90 -35.09 15.86 -6.86
N VAL A 91 -35.42 14.59 -6.57
CA VAL A 91 -36.76 14.02 -6.79
C VAL A 91 -37.82 14.77 -5.99
N THR A 92 -37.57 14.97 -4.68
CA THR A 92 -38.51 15.67 -3.80
C THR A 92 -38.78 17.11 -4.26
N GLN A 93 -37.72 17.83 -4.63
CA GLN A 93 -37.86 19.21 -5.11
C GLN A 93 -38.62 19.30 -6.43
N LEU A 94 -38.32 18.44 -7.39
CA LEU A 94 -39.01 18.44 -8.68
C LEU A 94 -40.50 18.07 -8.51
N ALA A 95 -40.80 17.08 -7.65
CA ALA A 95 -42.18 16.69 -7.36
C ALA A 95 -43.00 17.81 -6.74
N ASP A 96 -42.40 18.59 -5.80
CA ASP A 96 -43.03 19.75 -5.18
C ASP A 96 -43.25 20.87 -6.20
N GLU A 97 -42.22 21.23 -6.98
CA GLU A 97 -42.32 22.31 -8.01
C GLU A 97 -43.36 22.02 -9.09
N THR A 98 -43.53 20.76 -9.47
CA THR A 98 -44.48 20.36 -10.52
C THR A 98 -45.84 19.99 -9.97
N ASN A 99 -46.07 20.06 -8.65
CA ASN A 99 -47.25 19.57 -7.98
C ASN A 99 -47.63 18.14 -8.45
N ALA A 100 -46.59 17.28 -8.53
CA ALA A 100 -46.79 15.90 -9.00
C ALA A 100 -47.78 15.13 -8.10
N PRO A 101 -48.72 14.35 -8.66
CA PRO A 101 -49.76 13.64 -7.87
C PRO A 101 -49.17 12.39 -7.18
N ILE A 102 -48.09 12.58 -6.42
CA ILE A 102 -47.40 11.54 -5.66
C ILE A 102 -48.06 11.42 -4.29
N THR A 103 -48.54 10.23 -3.92
CA THR A 103 -49.17 10.01 -2.61
C THR A 103 -48.15 9.85 -1.49
N VAL A 104 -48.62 10.02 -0.25
CA VAL A 104 -47.74 9.81 0.93
C VAL A 104 -47.20 8.38 0.97
N GLU A 105 -48.00 7.41 0.59
CA GLU A 105 -47.65 5.99 0.53
C GLU A 105 -46.55 5.73 -0.51
N GLU A 106 -46.67 6.35 -1.68
CA GLU A 106 -45.64 6.27 -2.73
C GLU A 106 -44.30 6.90 -2.27
N PHE A 107 -44.39 8.01 -1.55
CA PHE A 107 -43.22 8.66 -1.00
C PHE A 107 -42.55 7.87 0.12
N GLN A 108 -43.35 7.22 0.98
CA GLN A 108 -42.84 6.27 1.98
C GLN A 108 -42.16 5.06 1.34
N LEU A 109 -42.73 4.53 0.28
CA LEU A 109 -42.11 3.43 -0.48
C LEU A 109 -40.80 3.87 -1.12
N PHE A 110 -40.73 5.10 -1.67
CA PHE A 110 -39.52 5.67 -2.24
C PHE A 110 -38.41 5.78 -1.20
N ASN A 111 -38.68 6.38 -0.03
CA ASN A 111 -37.71 6.48 1.04
C ASN A 111 -37.22 5.13 1.50
N LYS A 112 -38.10 4.15 1.65
CA LYS A 112 -37.71 2.78 1.99
C LYS A 112 -36.82 2.16 0.92
N CYS A 113 -37.12 2.32 -0.36
CA CYS A 113 -36.30 1.83 -1.46
C CYS A 113 -34.91 2.49 -1.47
N GLN A 114 -34.82 3.77 -1.14
CA GLN A 114 -33.57 4.51 -1.01
C GLN A 114 -32.73 3.99 0.16
N ASP A 115 -33.33 3.81 1.33
CA ASP A 115 -32.64 3.29 2.51
C ASP A 115 -32.10 1.88 2.26
N ASP A 116 -32.94 1.01 1.67
CA ASP A 116 -32.53 -0.35 1.30
C ASP A 116 -31.41 -0.33 0.25
N ALA A 117 -31.48 0.54 -0.77
CA ALA A 117 -30.47 0.69 -1.79
C ALA A 117 -29.13 1.14 -1.21
N THR A 118 -29.17 2.15 -0.32
CA THR A 118 -27.98 2.68 0.35
C THR A 118 -27.33 1.60 1.23
N ALA A 119 -28.13 0.90 2.05
CA ALA A 119 -27.64 -0.14 2.95
C ALA A 119 -26.97 -1.29 2.19
N GLU A 120 -27.58 -1.73 1.08
CA GLU A 120 -27.05 -2.81 0.26
C GLU A 120 -25.78 -2.38 -0.50
N ALA A 121 -25.76 -1.17 -1.07
CA ALA A 121 -24.58 -0.65 -1.77
C ALA A 121 -23.39 -0.53 -0.81
N VAL A 122 -23.60 -0.01 0.41
CA VAL A 122 -22.56 0.09 1.44
C VAL A 122 -22.07 -1.30 1.85
N THR A 123 -23.00 -2.23 2.09
CA THR A 123 -22.63 -3.61 2.48
C THR A 123 -21.86 -4.35 1.38
N ALA A 124 -22.26 -4.17 0.12
CA ALA A 124 -21.54 -4.77 -1.00
C ALA A 124 -20.15 -4.16 -1.18
N TYR A 125 -20.04 -2.84 -1.04
CA TYR A 125 -18.78 -2.10 -1.07
C TYR A 125 -17.81 -2.61 0.01
N GLU A 126 -18.28 -2.74 1.27
CA GLU A 126 -17.45 -3.25 2.37
C GLU A 126 -16.98 -4.68 2.08
N ARG A 127 -17.87 -5.56 1.66
CA ARG A 127 -17.51 -6.96 1.33
C ARG A 127 -16.47 -7.05 0.21
N GLN A 128 -16.59 -6.23 -0.81
CA GLN A 128 -15.63 -6.23 -1.92
C GLN A 128 -14.29 -5.68 -1.49
N ARG A 129 -14.27 -4.60 -0.70
CA ARG A 129 -13.05 -4.04 -0.12
C ARG A 129 -12.33 -5.08 0.75
N ASP A 130 -13.07 -5.76 1.62
CA ASP A 130 -12.50 -6.77 2.51
C ASP A 130 -11.95 -7.97 1.73
N ARG A 131 -12.65 -8.39 0.65
CA ARG A 131 -12.13 -9.42 -0.27
C ARG A 131 -10.88 -8.98 -1.00
N ALA A 132 -10.82 -7.74 -1.47
CA ALA A 132 -9.64 -7.20 -2.14
C ALA A 132 -8.42 -7.18 -1.20
N VAL A 133 -8.61 -6.74 0.06
CA VAL A 133 -7.56 -6.73 1.09
C VAL A 133 -7.12 -8.17 1.41
N ALA A 134 -8.05 -9.10 1.63
CA ALA A 134 -7.75 -10.49 1.91
C ALA A 134 -7.01 -11.16 0.73
N HIS A 135 -7.43 -10.91 -0.51
CA HIS A 135 -6.79 -11.45 -1.70
C HIS A 135 -5.35 -10.95 -1.88
N GLN A 136 -5.10 -9.67 -1.62
CA GLN A 136 -3.74 -9.11 -1.62
C GLN A 136 -2.86 -9.77 -0.55
N GLY A 137 -3.40 -10.02 0.64
CA GLY A 137 -2.71 -10.74 1.71
C GLY A 137 -2.30 -12.16 1.30
N VAL A 138 -3.22 -12.92 0.72
CA VAL A 138 -2.96 -14.28 0.24
C VAL A 138 -1.93 -14.31 -0.88
N GLN A 139 -2.00 -13.39 -1.85
CA GLN A 139 -1.02 -13.30 -2.93
C GLN A 139 0.39 -12.97 -2.41
N ARG A 140 0.49 -12.05 -1.41
CA ARG A 140 1.77 -11.72 -0.77
C ARG A 140 2.37 -12.93 -0.06
N GLN A 141 1.56 -13.63 0.75
CA GLN A 141 2.01 -14.83 1.45
C GLN A 141 2.42 -15.94 0.48
N GLY A 142 1.66 -16.17 -0.58
CA GLY A 142 1.98 -17.15 -1.62
C GLY A 142 3.32 -16.86 -2.31
N ALA A 143 3.56 -15.61 -2.70
CA ALA A 143 4.81 -15.18 -3.32
C ALA A 143 6.01 -15.33 -2.35
N LEU A 144 5.82 -14.98 -1.07
CA LEU A 144 6.86 -15.13 -0.04
C LEU A 144 7.22 -16.61 0.19
N VAL A 145 6.22 -17.48 0.34
CA VAL A 145 6.43 -18.92 0.52
C VAL A 145 7.16 -19.52 -0.69
N HIS A 146 6.79 -19.13 -1.90
CA HIS A 146 7.45 -19.59 -3.12
C HIS A 146 8.92 -19.14 -3.19
N GLU A 147 9.21 -17.87 -2.88
CA GLU A 147 10.59 -17.36 -2.85
C GLU A 147 11.42 -18.05 -1.77
N MET A 148 10.87 -18.24 -0.56
CA MET A 148 11.53 -19.00 0.51
C MET A 148 11.82 -20.44 0.07
N GLY A 149 10.85 -21.13 -0.53
CA GLY A 149 11.01 -22.49 -1.05
C GLY A 149 12.15 -22.59 -2.07
N ASN A 150 12.23 -21.65 -3.00
CA ASN A 150 13.31 -21.61 -3.99
C ASN A 150 14.69 -21.44 -3.33
N ARG A 151 14.80 -20.57 -2.31
CA ARG A 151 16.07 -20.34 -1.56
C ARG A 151 16.47 -21.54 -0.73
N VAL A 152 15.52 -22.21 -0.07
CA VAL A 152 15.76 -23.45 0.66
C VAL A 152 16.26 -24.54 -0.29
N THR A 153 15.58 -24.74 -1.43
CA THR A 153 15.97 -25.74 -2.43
C THR A 153 17.39 -25.50 -2.95
N ALA A 154 17.72 -24.26 -3.31
CA ALA A 154 19.06 -23.90 -3.76
C ALA A 154 20.12 -24.16 -2.67
N ALA A 155 19.81 -23.83 -1.41
CA ALA A 155 20.70 -24.09 -0.29
C ALA A 155 20.92 -25.60 -0.06
N LEU A 156 19.86 -26.42 -0.12
CA LEU A 156 19.93 -27.87 0.06
C LEU A 156 20.73 -28.53 -1.07
N ILE A 157 20.53 -28.12 -2.32
CA ILE A 157 21.31 -28.64 -3.46
C ILE A 157 22.80 -28.30 -3.27
N ALA A 158 23.11 -27.02 -2.97
CA ALA A 158 24.48 -26.60 -2.74
C ALA A 158 25.14 -27.37 -1.58
N PHE A 159 24.42 -27.52 -0.45
CA PHE A 159 24.88 -28.30 0.69
C PHE A 159 25.13 -29.78 0.35
N SER A 160 24.22 -30.43 -0.39
CA SER A 160 24.36 -31.81 -0.82
C SER A 160 25.61 -32.03 -1.69
N LEU A 161 25.95 -31.09 -2.58
CA LEU A 161 27.16 -31.15 -3.42
C LEU A 161 28.43 -30.98 -2.57
N LEU A 162 28.43 -30.14 -1.58
CA LEU A 162 29.51 -29.97 -0.61
C LEU A 162 29.71 -31.24 0.23
N GLN A 163 28.61 -31.83 0.73
CA GLN A 163 28.65 -33.04 1.55
C GLN A 163 29.21 -34.26 0.80
N LYS A 164 28.91 -34.36 -0.50
CA LYS A 164 29.46 -35.42 -1.37
C LYS A 164 30.94 -35.23 -1.72
N GLY A 165 31.57 -34.14 -1.28
CA GLY A 165 32.96 -33.84 -1.57
C GLY A 165 33.26 -33.53 -3.05
N VAL A 166 32.22 -33.35 -3.88
CA VAL A 166 32.35 -33.05 -5.31
C VAL A 166 32.94 -31.67 -5.56
N VAL A 167 32.70 -30.73 -4.62
CA VAL A 167 33.14 -29.33 -4.69
C VAL A 167 33.58 -28.81 -3.32
N GLY A 168 34.56 -27.91 -3.31
CA GLY A 168 35.04 -27.26 -2.07
C GLY A 168 34.11 -26.17 -1.58
N ILE A 169 34.12 -25.92 -0.27
CA ILE A 169 33.30 -24.87 0.39
C ILE A 169 33.68 -23.47 -0.08
N SER A 170 34.92 -23.26 -0.45
CA SER A 170 35.44 -21.96 -0.95
C SER A 170 35.10 -21.72 -2.43
N GLY A 171 34.43 -22.65 -3.11
CA GLY A 171 34.07 -22.56 -4.51
C GLY A 171 32.70 -21.90 -4.75
N SER A 172 32.28 -21.91 -6.03
CA SER A 172 30.99 -21.35 -6.46
C SER A 172 29.78 -21.94 -5.71
N THR A 173 29.83 -23.23 -5.36
CA THR A 173 28.76 -23.92 -4.61
C THR A 173 28.63 -23.42 -3.18
N GLY A 174 29.75 -23.23 -2.49
CA GLY A 174 29.71 -22.59 -1.14
C GLY A 174 29.20 -21.17 -1.20
N ALA A 175 29.56 -20.40 -2.24
CA ALA A 175 29.03 -19.07 -2.47
C ALA A 175 27.51 -19.09 -2.72
N VAL A 176 26.97 -20.08 -3.46
CA VAL A 176 25.53 -20.26 -3.67
C VAL A 176 24.83 -20.55 -2.35
N LEU A 177 25.35 -21.49 -1.54
CA LEU A 177 24.80 -21.80 -0.22
C LEU A 177 24.74 -20.56 0.66
N GLY A 178 25.84 -19.84 0.77
CA GLY A 178 25.91 -18.61 1.58
C GLY A 178 24.92 -17.53 1.12
N ARG A 179 24.81 -17.31 -0.20
CA ARG A 179 23.80 -16.37 -0.75
C ARG A 179 22.37 -16.79 -0.45
N SER A 180 22.05 -18.09 -0.60
CA SER A 180 20.70 -18.60 -0.35
C SER A 180 20.30 -18.48 1.11
N LEU A 181 21.21 -18.78 2.04
CA LEU A 181 20.95 -18.64 3.49
C LEU A 181 20.78 -17.19 3.91
N ARG A 182 21.61 -16.26 3.40
CA ARG A 182 21.45 -14.83 3.66
C ARG A 182 20.15 -14.29 3.11
N ALA A 183 19.75 -14.68 1.91
CA ALA A 183 18.48 -14.29 1.32
C ALA A 183 17.28 -14.82 2.11
N LEU A 184 17.33 -16.06 2.62
CA LEU A 184 16.31 -16.61 3.51
C LEU A 184 16.19 -15.81 4.81
N ARG A 185 17.30 -15.53 5.47
CA ARG A 185 17.30 -14.70 6.70
C ARG A 185 16.64 -13.36 6.45
N PHE A 186 16.95 -12.73 5.33
CA PHE A 186 16.35 -11.45 4.95
C PHE A 186 14.83 -11.55 4.73
N LEU A 187 14.35 -12.58 4.03
CA LEU A 187 12.92 -12.80 3.80
C LEU A 187 12.18 -13.03 5.13
N VAL A 188 12.75 -13.83 6.03
CA VAL A 188 12.18 -14.08 7.36
C VAL A 188 12.10 -12.79 8.17
N ASN A 189 13.17 -12.01 8.23
CA ASN A 189 13.21 -10.77 9.00
C ASN A 189 12.19 -9.75 8.48
N ASN A 190 12.06 -9.60 7.16
CA ASN A 190 11.06 -8.71 6.56
C ASN A 190 9.61 -9.19 6.84
N SER A 191 9.37 -10.50 6.76
CA SER A 191 8.06 -11.06 7.06
C SER A 191 7.67 -10.85 8.54
N LEU A 192 8.62 -11.02 9.46
CA LEU A 192 8.39 -10.74 10.87
C LEU A 192 8.14 -9.26 11.14
N ALA A 193 8.86 -8.36 10.47
CA ALA A 193 8.63 -6.92 10.56
C ALA A 193 7.22 -6.54 10.06
N GLU A 194 6.77 -7.14 8.94
CA GLU A 194 5.42 -6.92 8.40
C GLU A 194 4.33 -7.39 9.38
N VAL A 195 4.45 -8.62 9.90
CA VAL A 195 3.49 -9.16 10.88
C VAL A 195 3.42 -8.28 12.14
N ARG A 196 4.55 -7.80 12.66
CA ARG A 196 4.58 -6.90 13.82
C ARG A 196 3.91 -5.56 13.53
N LEU A 197 4.12 -5.00 12.34
CA LEU A 197 3.48 -3.76 11.92
C LEU A 197 1.96 -3.92 11.80
N GLU A 198 1.49 -5.00 11.17
CA GLU A 198 0.06 -5.29 11.02
C GLU A 198 -0.63 -5.55 12.36
N ALA A 199 0.05 -6.24 13.27
CA ALA A 199 -0.46 -6.51 14.62
C ALA A 199 -0.39 -5.30 15.57
N GLY A 200 0.20 -4.18 15.15
CA GLY A 200 0.43 -3.02 16.04
C GLY A 200 1.37 -3.32 17.21
N LEU A 201 2.17 -4.38 17.11
CA LEU A 201 3.05 -4.88 18.19
C LEU A 201 4.44 -4.23 18.21
N GLY A 202 4.66 -3.14 17.44
CA GLY A 202 5.93 -2.43 17.44
C GLY A 202 6.28 -1.90 18.83
N LEU A 203 7.18 -2.58 19.53
CA LEU A 203 7.72 -2.14 20.81
C LEU A 203 8.69 -1.00 20.56
N LYS A 204 8.27 0.24 20.88
CA LYS A 204 9.17 1.39 20.79
C LYS A 204 10.09 1.40 22.00
N GLU A 205 11.35 1.09 21.77
CA GLU A 205 12.40 1.10 22.77
C GLU A 205 13.38 2.26 22.50
N ARG A 206 14.20 2.55 23.52
CA ARG A 206 15.31 3.50 23.36
C ARG A 206 16.48 2.78 22.69
N VAL A 207 16.66 2.99 21.39
CA VAL A 207 17.69 2.35 20.58
C VAL A 207 18.94 3.26 20.53
N SER A 208 20.10 2.73 20.88
CA SER A 208 21.39 3.39 20.68
C SER A 208 21.74 3.37 19.20
N VAL A 209 21.95 4.55 18.61
CA VAL A 209 22.30 4.69 17.20
C VAL A 209 23.70 4.15 16.91
N ALA A 210 24.63 4.35 17.85
CA ALA A 210 26.01 3.86 17.71
C ALA A 210 26.06 2.33 17.69
N ASP A 211 25.33 1.66 18.59
CA ASP A 211 25.29 0.19 18.66
C ASP A 211 24.61 -0.40 17.40
N LEU A 212 23.51 0.20 16.94
CA LEU A 212 22.82 -0.20 15.73
C LEU A 212 23.74 -0.07 14.49
N VAL A 213 24.47 1.05 14.36
CA VAL A 213 25.39 1.28 13.25
C VAL A 213 26.59 0.31 13.31
N ALA A 214 27.06 -0.04 14.50
CA ALA A 214 28.13 -1.03 14.66
C ALA A 214 27.68 -2.44 14.22
N GLU A 215 26.47 -2.85 14.58
CA GLU A 215 25.87 -4.11 14.13
C GLU A 215 25.74 -4.14 12.60
N ILE A 216 25.16 -3.10 12.02
CA ILE A 216 24.96 -2.95 10.57
C ILE A 216 26.32 -2.94 9.82
N ARG A 217 27.36 -2.29 10.38
CA ARG A 217 28.72 -2.32 9.82
C ARG A 217 29.26 -3.73 9.73
N SER A 218 29.08 -4.53 10.78
CA SER A 218 29.53 -5.93 10.79
C SER A 218 28.80 -6.79 9.75
N GLU A 219 27.47 -6.70 9.71
CA GLU A 219 26.67 -7.47 8.77
C GLU A 219 26.86 -7.03 7.31
N GLY A 220 26.86 -5.71 7.07
CA GLY A 220 27.03 -5.13 5.74
C GLY A 220 28.43 -5.41 5.17
N GLY A 221 29.47 -5.40 6.00
CA GLY A 221 30.83 -5.74 5.60
C GLY A 221 30.96 -7.13 4.98
N MET A 222 30.31 -8.13 5.57
CA MET A 222 30.30 -9.49 5.01
C MET A 222 29.59 -9.58 3.64
N VAL A 223 28.57 -8.77 3.41
CA VAL A 223 27.87 -8.70 2.14
C VAL A 223 28.70 -7.97 1.09
N ALA A 224 29.31 -6.87 1.47
CA ALA A 224 30.18 -6.06 0.61
C ALA A 224 31.36 -6.87 0.09
N GLU A 225 32.05 -7.61 0.97
CA GLU A 225 33.14 -8.53 0.59
C GLU A 225 32.67 -9.56 -0.46
N ALA A 226 31.48 -10.15 -0.25
CA ALA A 226 30.93 -11.14 -1.15
C ALA A 226 30.50 -10.58 -2.53
N THR A 227 30.21 -9.28 -2.62
CA THR A 227 29.81 -8.57 -3.85
C THR A 227 30.93 -7.82 -4.52
N GLY A 228 32.08 -7.67 -3.85
CA GLY A 228 33.24 -6.93 -4.36
C GLY A 228 33.02 -5.41 -4.38
N VAL A 229 32.12 -4.92 -3.52
CA VAL A 229 31.82 -3.49 -3.31
C VAL A 229 32.54 -3.01 -2.06
N GLU A 230 33.09 -1.81 -2.07
CA GLU A 230 33.66 -1.19 -0.88
C GLU A 230 32.55 -0.61 -0.01
N PHE A 231 32.48 -1.01 1.27
CA PHE A 231 31.46 -0.51 2.20
C PHE A 231 32.08 0.40 3.25
N VAL A 232 31.65 1.66 3.24
CA VAL A 232 32.15 2.69 4.16
C VAL A 232 31.04 3.08 5.15
N VAL A 233 31.30 2.94 6.43
CA VAL A 233 30.37 3.34 7.49
C VAL A 233 31.01 4.44 8.31
N LEU A 234 30.39 5.63 8.35
CA LEU A 234 30.85 6.72 9.16
C LEU A 234 30.49 6.50 10.64
N ASP A 235 31.41 6.86 11.52
CA ASP A 235 31.17 6.72 12.96
C ASP A 235 30.09 7.69 13.45
N VAL A 236 29.37 7.26 14.49
CA VAL A 236 28.33 8.04 15.15
C VAL A 236 28.77 8.36 16.56
N GLU A 237 28.54 9.60 17.00
CA GLU A 237 28.82 10.00 18.37
C GLU A 237 28.04 9.15 19.38
N PRO A 238 28.68 8.70 20.47
CA PRO A 238 28.00 7.98 21.55
C PRO A 238 26.87 8.82 22.18
N GLY A 239 25.85 8.15 22.71
CA GLY A 239 24.78 8.81 23.46
C GLY A 239 23.62 9.32 22.57
N VAL A 240 23.66 9.11 21.27
CA VAL A 240 22.54 9.38 20.37
C VAL A 240 21.54 8.22 20.42
N HIS A 241 20.25 8.54 20.65
CA HIS A 241 19.19 7.53 20.74
C HIS A 241 17.97 7.95 19.92
N VAL A 242 17.23 6.96 19.44
CA VAL A 242 15.93 7.10 18.78
C VAL A 242 14.88 6.20 19.47
N GLN A 243 13.62 6.59 19.40
CA GLN A 243 12.51 5.78 19.88
C GLN A 243 12.02 4.90 18.73
N ALA A 244 12.41 3.65 18.70
CA ALA A 244 12.16 2.75 17.59
C ALA A 244 11.95 1.30 18.05
N ASP A 245 11.33 0.49 17.20
CA ASP A 245 11.46 -0.97 17.29
C ASP A 245 12.83 -1.35 16.67
N PRO A 246 13.76 -1.92 17.43
CA PRO A 246 15.12 -2.17 16.96
C PRO A 246 15.15 -3.14 15.76
N GLN A 247 14.24 -4.10 15.71
CA GLN A 247 14.19 -5.08 14.62
C GLN A 247 13.64 -4.46 13.34
N ILE A 248 12.60 -3.63 13.44
CA ILE A 248 12.03 -2.93 12.28
C ILE A 248 13.04 -1.93 11.73
N LEU A 249 13.74 -1.19 12.59
CA LEU A 249 14.73 -0.21 12.16
C LEU A 249 15.94 -0.87 11.51
N SER A 250 16.49 -1.92 12.14
CA SER A 250 17.60 -2.70 11.58
C SER A 250 17.21 -3.32 10.23
N ALA A 251 16.02 -3.91 10.10
CA ALA A 251 15.51 -4.45 8.85
C ALA A 251 15.36 -3.37 7.76
N ALA A 252 14.89 -2.16 8.12
CA ALA A 252 14.74 -1.07 7.17
C ALA A 252 16.10 -0.61 6.62
N ILE A 253 17.10 -0.37 7.47
CA ILE A 253 18.45 0.03 7.02
C ILE A 253 19.12 -1.10 6.22
N SER A 254 19.00 -2.36 6.68
CA SER A 254 19.54 -3.52 5.95
C SER A 254 18.92 -3.67 4.56
N ASN A 255 17.64 -3.35 4.40
CA ASN A 255 16.97 -3.36 3.11
C ASN A 255 17.52 -2.29 2.16
N LEU A 256 17.79 -1.07 2.66
CA LEU A 256 18.46 -0.04 1.87
C LEU A 256 19.86 -0.47 1.41
N LEU A 257 20.64 -1.03 2.33
CA LEU A 257 22.00 -1.52 2.03
C LEU A 257 21.99 -2.68 1.03
N GLN A 258 21.03 -3.62 1.15
CA GLN A 258 20.92 -4.71 0.18
C GLN A 258 20.58 -4.20 -1.23
N ASN A 259 19.71 -3.18 -1.33
CA ASN A 259 19.44 -2.53 -2.61
C ASN A 259 20.70 -1.86 -3.15
N ALA A 260 21.43 -1.12 -2.31
CA ALA A 260 22.68 -0.49 -2.68
C ALA A 260 23.72 -1.51 -3.21
N PHE A 261 23.97 -2.59 -2.47
CA PHE A 261 24.89 -3.64 -2.92
C PHE A 261 24.42 -4.38 -4.17
N LYS A 262 23.11 -4.56 -4.35
CA LYS A 262 22.52 -5.24 -5.51
C LYS A 262 22.67 -4.44 -6.79
N PHE A 263 22.52 -3.12 -6.73
CA PHE A 263 22.51 -2.25 -7.90
C PHE A 263 23.86 -1.60 -8.17
N SER A 264 24.77 -1.60 -7.22
CA SER A 264 26.14 -1.15 -7.39
C SER A 264 26.96 -2.16 -8.22
N ARG A 265 27.94 -1.64 -8.96
CA ARG A 265 28.88 -2.46 -9.73
C ARG A 265 30.03 -2.90 -8.83
N ALA A 266 30.70 -3.98 -9.18
CA ALA A 266 31.95 -4.37 -8.48
C ALA A 266 32.98 -3.23 -8.56
N ARG A 267 33.72 -3.03 -7.48
CA ARG A 267 34.73 -1.97 -7.31
C ARG A 267 34.17 -0.55 -7.24
N THR A 268 32.90 -0.41 -6.85
CA THR A 268 32.29 0.87 -6.51
C THR A 268 32.10 0.96 -5.00
N HIS A 269 31.61 2.12 -4.53
CA HIS A 269 31.43 2.39 -3.10
C HIS A 269 29.96 2.40 -2.72
N VAL A 270 29.66 1.83 -1.56
CA VAL A 270 28.39 2.01 -0.85
C VAL A 270 28.75 2.61 0.52
N SER A 271 28.07 3.67 0.91
CA SER A 271 28.31 4.28 2.22
C SER A 271 27.05 4.34 3.06
N LEU A 272 27.22 4.18 4.37
CA LEU A 272 26.20 4.48 5.38
C LEU A 272 26.70 5.69 6.20
N LYS A 273 25.98 6.79 6.09
CA LYS A 273 26.23 8.00 6.85
C LYS A 273 25.08 8.27 7.80
N THR A 274 25.40 8.65 9.03
CA THR A 274 24.41 9.09 10.02
C THR A 274 24.65 10.54 10.37
N THR A 275 23.67 11.39 10.11
CA THR A 275 23.69 12.81 10.46
C THR A 275 22.77 13.05 11.63
N VAL A 276 23.29 13.65 12.71
CA VAL A 276 22.55 13.93 13.94
C VAL A 276 22.33 15.43 14.05
N THR A 277 21.09 15.82 14.23
CA THR A 277 20.70 17.19 14.56
C THR A 277 20.15 17.26 15.98
N ARG A 278 19.68 18.44 16.42
CA ARG A 278 19.06 18.60 17.75
C ARG A 278 17.88 17.65 17.94
N ASP A 279 17.01 17.51 16.93
CA ASP A 279 15.71 16.86 17.04
C ASP A 279 15.56 15.62 16.13
N ARG A 280 16.55 15.35 15.25
CA ARG A 280 16.46 14.30 14.24
C ARG A 280 17.75 13.51 14.12
N VAL A 281 17.59 12.26 13.67
CA VAL A 281 18.68 11.38 13.24
C VAL A 281 18.35 10.94 11.81
N LEU A 282 19.24 11.25 10.89
CA LEU A 282 19.15 10.93 9.48
C LEU A 282 20.16 9.86 9.12
N PHE A 283 19.70 8.69 8.66
CA PHE A 283 20.52 7.64 8.07
C PHE A 283 20.48 7.77 6.56
N GLU A 284 21.62 7.86 5.90
CA GLU A 284 21.75 7.96 4.45
C GLU A 284 22.59 6.79 3.93
N VAL A 285 22.04 6.05 2.99
CA VAL A 285 22.73 5.01 2.22
C VAL A 285 22.96 5.57 0.81
N GLU A 286 24.21 5.86 0.48
CA GLU A 286 24.62 6.33 -0.86
C GLU A 286 25.27 5.17 -1.62
N ASP A 287 24.91 5.02 -2.88
CA ASP A 287 25.45 4.02 -3.80
C ASP A 287 25.90 4.64 -5.15
N GLU A 288 26.60 3.85 -5.93
CA GLU A 288 27.06 4.19 -7.29
C GLU A 288 26.34 3.34 -8.35
N CYS A 289 24.99 3.26 -8.27
CA CYS A 289 24.17 2.51 -9.22
C CYS A 289 24.05 3.13 -10.62
N GLY A 290 24.51 4.39 -10.78
CA GLY A 290 24.40 5.15 -12.04
C GLY A 290 23.21 6.12 -12.09
N GLY A 291 22.37 6.14 -11.06
CA GLY A 291 21.19 7.01 -10.92
C GLY A 291 19.85 6.28 -10.96
N LEU A 292 18.82 6.99 -10.56
CA LEU A 292 17.43 6.50 -10.56
C LEU A 292 16.73 6.89 -11.89
N PRO A 293 15.73 6.12 -12.35
CA PRO A 293 14.91 6.51 -13.46
C PRO A 293 14.22 7.85 -13.22
N ALA A 294 14.25 8.74 -14.20
CA ALA A 294 13.70 10.10 -14.09
C ALA A 294 12.20 10.08 -13.73
N GLY A 295 11.80 10.96 -12.78
CA GLY A 295 10.41 11.32 -12.50
C GLY A 295 9.59 10.38 -11.65
N GLN A 296 10.18 9.37 -10.94
CA GLN A 296 9.39 8.33 -10.30
C GLN A 296 9.90 7.87 -8.93
N ILE A 297 10.49 8.76 -8.15
CA ILE A 297 11.02 8.41 -6.82
C ILE A 297 9.91 7.88 -5.89
N ASP A 298 8.73 8.50 -5.90
CA ASP A 298 7.60 8.09 -5.06
C ASP A 298 7.04 6.70 -5.42
N GLU A 299 7.22 6.28 -6.67
CA GLU A 299 6.77 4.96 -7.13
C GLU A 299 7.66 3.81 -6.63
N LEU A 300 8.92 4.08 -6.26
CA LEU A 300 9.82 3.07 -5.69
C LEU A 300 9.32 2.48 -4.36
N PHE A 301 8.45 3.21 -3.67
CA PHE A 301 7.87 2.80 -2.39
C PHE A 301 6.51 2.11 -2.53
N LYS A 302 5.97 1.97 -3.77
CA LYS A 302 4.74 1.22 -4.03
C LYS A 302 5.00 -0.30 -3.98
N PRO A 303 4.03 -1.09 -3.50
CA PRO A 303 4.18 -2.56 -3.44
C PRO A 303 4.34 -3.16 -4.84
N PHE A 304 5.18 -4.20 -4.96
CA PHE A 304 5.42 -4.98 -6.18
C PHE A 304 6.04 -4.22 -7.37
N GLU A 305 6.46 -2.97 -7.19
CA GLU A 305 7.19 -2.25 -8.22
C GLU A 305 8.62 -2.78 -8.32
N GLN A 306 8.93 -3.34 -9.49
CA GLN A 306 10.27 -3.83 -9.85
C GLN A 306 10.63 -3.30 -11.23
N ARG A 307 11.58 -2.38 -11.30
CA ARG A 307 11.97 -1.71 -12.55
C ARG A 307 13.32 -2.14 -13.11
N SER A 308 14.01 -3.07 -12.46
CA SER A 308 15.27 -3.59 -13.01
C SER A 308 15.04 -4.81 -13.87
N ALA A 309 15.84 -4.96 -14.94
CA ALA A 309 15.88 -6.15 -15.76
C ALA A 309 16.18 -7.42 -14.95
N ASN A 310 16.81 -7.27 -13.79
CA ASN A 310 17.12 -8.33 -12.86
C ASN A 310 16.01 -8.40 -11.78
N ARG A 311 14.92 -9.12 -12.11
CA ARG A 311 13.73 -9.30 -11.26
C ARG A 311 13.98 -10.16 -10.00
N SER A 312 15.11 -10.00 -9.33
CA SER A 312 15.39 -10.74 -8.09
C SER A 312 14.81 -10.00 -6.88
N GLY A 313 13.84 -10.59 -6.21
CA GLY A 313 13.14 -10.06 -5.02
C GLY A 313 11.63 -9.85 -5.26
N LEU A 314 10.87 -9.57 -4.22
CA LEU A 314 9.40 -9.43 -4.27
C LEU A 314 8.91 -7.98 -4.51
N GLY A 315 9.80 -6.98 -4.53
CA GLY A 315 9.41 -5.57 -4.61
C GLY A 315 8.67 -5.04 -3.37
N LEU A 316 8.80 -5.73 -2.23
CA LEU A 316 8.11 -5.40 -0.99
C LEU A 316 8.99 -4.67 0.03
N GLY A 317 10.30 -4.78 -0.09
CA GLY A 317 11.24 -4.30 0.93
C GLY A 317 11.09 -2.82 1.24
N LEU A 318 11.16 -1.94 0.24
CA LEU A 318 11.03 -0.50 0.42
C LEU A 318 9.66 -0.09 0.98
N THR A 319 8.60 -0.77 0.56
CA THR A 319 7.23 -0.53 1.06
C THR A 319 7.11 -0.88 2.55
N ILE A 320 7.63 -2.05 2.96
CA ILE A 320 7.61 -2.48 4.38
C ILE A 320 8.47 -1.55 5.22
N SER A 321 9.67 -1.21 4.74
CA SER A 321 10.57 -0.27 5.42
C SER A 321 9.94 1.09 5.61
N SER A 322 9.29 1.65 4.57
CA SER A 322 8.61 2.94 4.65
C SER A 322 7.47 2.94 5.66
N LYS A 323 6.64 1.89 5.67
CA LYS A 323 5.57 1.72 6.68
C LYS A 323 6.13 1.60 8.10
N GLY A 324 7.21 0.83 8.27
CA GLY A 324 7.88 0.66 9.56
C GLY A 324 8.45 1.98 10.09
N VAL A 325 9.13 2.73 9.25
CA VAL A 325 9.68 4.06 9.59
C VAL A 325 8.55 5.04 9.94
N ALA A 326 7.45 5.06 9.18
CA ALA A 326 6.29 5.89 9.47
C ALA A 326 5.65 5.54 10.82
N ALA A 327 5.53 4.25 11.17
CA ALA A 327 5.01 3.81 12.47
C ALA A 327 5.87 4.28 13.66
N MET A 328 7.18 4.51 13.42
CA MET A 328 8.10 5.09 14.39
C MET A 328 8.10 6.63 14.41
N GLY A 329 7.23 7.29 13.64
CA GLY A 329 7.15 8.76 13.53
C GLY A 329 8.25 9.36 12.63
N GLY A 330 8.85 8.53 11.80
CA GLY A 330 9.88 8.91 10.84
C GLY A 330 9.38 9.13 9.43
N LYS A 331 10.32 9.43 8.54
CA LYS A 331 10.12 9.53 7.08
C LYS A 331 11.22 8.78 6.37
N MET A 332 10.91 8.27 5.18
CA MET A 332 11.84 7.57 4.31
C MET A 332 11.70 8.11 2.89
N GLY A 333 12.81 8.22 2.18
CA GLY A 333 12.80 8.71 0.81
C GLY A 333 14.06 8.36 0.05
N ALA A 334 14.15 8.87 -1.18
CA ALA A 334 15.31 8.73 -2.03
C ALA A 334 15.61 10.04 -2.76
N ARG A 335 16.85 10.23 -3.19
CA ARG A 335 17.24 11.27 -4.12
C ARG A 335 18.20 10.71 -5.17
N ASP A 336 18.03 11.17 -6.37
CA ASP A 336 18.89 10.82 -7.49
C ASP A 336 20.21 11.63 -7.45
N LEU A 337 21.30 10.98 -7.84
CA LEU A 337 22.59 11.59 -8.14
C LEU A 337 22.93 11.28 -9.60
N PRO A 338 22.43 12.10 -10.57
CA PRO A 338 22.46 11.78 -11.98
C PRO A 338 23.86 11.41 -12.47
N GLY A 339 23.97 10.23 -13.12
CA GLY A 339 25.23 9.71 -13.66
C GLY A 339 26.20 9.14 -12.61
N LYS A 340 25.92 9.29 -11.30
CA LYS A 340 26.72 8.75 -10.21
C LYS A 340 26.00 7.57 -9.52
N GLY A 341 24.83 7.84 -8.95
CA GLY A 341 24.12 6.84 -8.15
C GLY A 341 22.86 7.40 -7.51
N CYS A 342 22.55 6.94 -6.32
CA CYS A 342 21.42 7.45 -5.57
C CYS A 342 21.67 7.43 -4.06
N VAL A 343 20.85 8.16 -3.33
CA VAL A 343 20.85 8.17 -1.86
C VAL A 343 19.45 7.80 -1.39
N PHE A 344 19.34 6.71 -0.63
CA PHE A 344 18.16 6.39 0.15
C PHE A 344 18.35 6.84 1.59
N TRP A 345 17.31 7.39 2.20
CA TRP A 345 17.42 7.94 3.54
C TRP A 345 16.25 7.56 4.44
N ILE A 346 16.54 7.47 5.75
CA ILE A 346 15.57 7.30 6.83
C ILE A 346 15.81 8.44 7.82
N ASP A 347 14.76 9.17 8.14
CA ASP A 347 14.79 10.28 9.08
C ASP A 347 13.87 9.99 10.26
N LEU A 348 14.43 9.96 11.48
CA LEU A 348 13.71 9.62 12.72
C LEU A 348 13.81 10.73 13.76
N PRO A 349 12.80 10.87 14.65
CA PRO A 349 12.89 11.73 15.81
C PRO A 349 14.02 11.26 16.74
N ARG A 350 14.89 12.22 17.15
CA ARG A 350 15.90 11.97 18.17
C ARG A 350 15.28 12.04 19.56
N ILE A 351 15.69 11.14 20.45
CA ILE A 351 15.40 11.31 21.88
C ILE A 351 16.33 12.40 22.41
N PRO A 352 15.80 13.44 23.08
CA PRO A 352 16.63 14.45 23.71
C PRO A 352 17.65 13.82 24.67
N ALA A 353 18.87 14.37 24.71
CA ALA A 353 19.83 14.04 25.76
C ALA A 353 19.26 14.59 27.08
N ASN A 354 19.11 13.73 28.07
CA ASN A 354 18.72 14.16 29.42
C ASN A 354 19.87 14.96 30.04
#